data_9af1aec7b89e2c735f05680971bb7c0b
#
_entry.id   9af1aec7b89e2c735f05680971bb7c0b
#
_cell.length_a   1.000
_cell.length_b   1.000
_cell.length_c   1.000
_cell.angle_alpha   90.00
_cell.angle_beta   90.00
_cell.angle_gamma   90.00
#
_symmetry.space_group_name_H-M   'P 1'
#
loop_
_entity.id
_entity.type
_entity.pdbx_description
1 polymer ?
#
loop_
_entity_poly.entity_id
_entity_poly.type
_entity_poly.pdbx_seq_one_letter_code
_entity_poly.pdbx_strand_id
1 'polypeptide(L)'
;MVRFVEENITTMLETKIISNSEVLYVGGDEGDTSPGTKVLQNFQINEEGGGLIRSWVDSMRACSPTRPKSFNSQACWIKEHPSALKMFEEILHESEGKQIVMFLDYDGTLSPIVDDPDRAFMSKKMRNTVRKLADCFPTAIVSSFVKLTELYYAGSHGMDIKGPEQGSKYKKGNQSLLCQPATEFLPVINEVYEKLVEETKSVPGAKVENNKFCASVHFRCVEENKWSDLAHQVRSVLKTYPKLMLTQGRKVLEIRPIIKWDKGKALEFLLESLGYDNCTDVFPIYIGDDRTDEDAFKILRDKRQGLGILVSKYAKETNASYSLQEPDEVMFFLERLVEWKQLRCGS
;
A
#
# COMPACT_ATOMS: atom_id res chain seq x y z
N MET A 1 -27.66 7.49 6.88
CA MET A 1 -26.53 7.01 6.08
C MET A 1 -25.29 6.74 6.94
N VAL A 2 -24.87 7.63 7.85
CA VAL A 2 -23.76 7.34 8.81
C VAL A 2 -24.08 6.14 9.70
N ARG A 3 -25.29 6.01 10.24
CA ARG A 3 -25.73 4.80 10.98
C ARG A 3 -25.69 3.52 10.14
N PHE A 4 -25.97 3.60 8.86
CA PHE A 4 -25.96 2.43 7.97
C PHE A 4 -24.55 1.95 7.66
N VAL A 5 -23.59 2.86 7.57
CA VAL A 5 -22.16 2.55 7.36
C VAL A 5 -21.53 2.01 8.65
N GLU A 6 -21.86 2.59 9.80
CA GLU A 6 -21.41 2.08 11.11
C GLU A 6 -22.01 0.69 11.41
N GLU A 7 -23.30 0.48 11.12
CA GLU A 7 -23.95 -0.83 11.27
C GLU A 7 -23.34 -1.89 10.33
N ASN A 8 -23.00 -1.55 9.09
CA ASN A 8 -22.35 -2.50 8.17
C ASN A 8 -20.92 -2.83 8.58
N ILE A 9 -20.15 -1.86 9.08
CA ILE A 9 -18.80 -2.11 9.59
C ILE A 9 -18.88 -2.96 10.88
N THR A 10 -19.79 -2.64 11.78
CA THR A 10 -20.03 -3.40 13.02
C THR A 10 -20.56 -4.79 12.71
N THR A 11 -21.50 -4.94 11.78
CA THR A 11 -22.06 -6.24 11.37
C THR A 11 -21.02 -7.10 10.63
N MET A 12 -20.12 -6.51 9.81
CA MET A 12 -19.02 -7.26 9.22
C MET A 12 -17.98 -7.71 10.27
N LEU A 13 -17.81 -6.96 11.35
CA LEU A 13 -16.93 -7.34 12.47
C LEU A 13 -17.61 -8.33 13.41
N GLU A 14 -18.89 -8.18 13.73
CA GLU A 14 -19.62 -9.02 14.67
C GLU A 14 -20.01 -10.39 14.10
N THR A 15 -20.39 -10.49 12.82
CA THR A 15 -20.76 -11.78 12.20
C THR A 15 -19.57 -12.75 12.02
N LYS A 16 -18.33 -12.29 12.25
CA LYS A 16 -17.12 -13.13 12.16
C LYS A 16 -16.41 -13.39 13.49
N ILE A 17 -16.88 -12.81 14.60
CA ILE A 17 -16.32 -13.08 15.93
C ILE A 17 -16.95 -14.32 16.61
N ILE A 18 -18.10 -14.81 16.14
CA ILE A 18 -18.86 -15.91 16.81
C ILE A 18 -18.51 -17.32 16.31
N SER A 19 -17.60 -17.49 15.34
CA SER A 19 -17.26 -18.83 14.85
C SER A 19 -15.78 -19.10 14.68
N ASN A 20 -14.97 -19.00 15.74
CA ASN A 20 -13.63 -19.57 15.73
C ASN A 20 -13.14 -19.99 17.12
N SER A 21 -13.86 -20.90 17.74
CA SER A 21 -13.30 -21.88 18.66
C SER A 21 -13.44 -23.24 17.99
N GLU A 22 -12.49 -23.60 17.13
CA GLU A 22 -12.08 -24.94 16.75
C GLU A 22 -11.32 -24.86 15.42
N VAL A 23 -10.01 -24.85 15.49
CA VAL A 23 -9.17 -25.13 14.34
C VAL A 23 -8.79 -26.61 14.42
N LEU A 24 -9.52 -27.43 13.69
CA LEU A 24 -9.12 -28.80 13.38
C LEU A 24 -8.01 -28.78 12.33
N TYR A 25 -6.86 -29.33 12.68
CA TYR A 25 -5.82 -29.70 11.73
C TYR A 25 -6.30 -30.86 10.88
N VAL A 26 -6.36 -30.67 9.57
CA VAL A 26 -6.30 -31.78 8.61
C VAL A 26 -5.02 -31.60 7.80
N GLY A 27 -4.10 -32.51 7.97
CA GLY A 27 -2.87 -32.58 7.17
C GLY A 27 -3.11 -33.25 5.82
N GLY A 28 -2.23 -32.95 4.87
CA GLY A 28 -2.01 -33.63 3.59
C GLY A 28 -2.49 -32.77 2.41
N ASP A 29 -1.67 -32.26 1.52
CA ASP A 29 -0.93 -32.94 0.49
C ASP A 29 -0.08 -31.92 -0.31
N GLU A 30 0.91 -32.41 -0.98
CA GLU A 30 1.92 -31.65 -1.72
C GLU A 30 1.35 -30.94 -2.95
N GLY A 31 1.83 -29.70 -3.20
CA GLY A 31 1.84 -29.13 -4.54
C GLY A 31 1.09 -27.85 -4.78
N ASP A 32 1.54 -26.74 -4.17
CA ASP A 32 1.46 -25.43 -4.84
C ASP A 32 2.51 -24.47 -4.23
N THR A 33 3.61 -24.30 -4.97
CA THR A 33 4.69 -23.37 -4.61
C THR A 33 4.46 -22.01 -5.24
N SER A 34 3.40 -21.32 -4.82
CA SER A 34 3.31 -19.88 -4.99
C SER A 34 4.10 -19.22 -3.87
N PRO A 35 5.01 -18.26 -4.14
CA PRO A 35 5.65 -17.48 -3.10
C PRO A 35 4.66 -16.44 -2.53
N GLY A 36 3.63 -16.97 -1.87
CA GLY A 36 2.67 -16.18 -1.12
C GLY A 36 3.35 -15.42 0.01
N THR A 37 2.71 -14.35 0.40
CA THR A 37 3.01 -13.48 1.53
C THR A 37 3.59 -14.27 2.69
N LYS A 38 4.89 -14.18 2.93
CA LYS A 38 5.47 -14.61 4.20
C LYS A 38 5.03 -13.59 5.27
N VAL A 39 3.75 -13.68 5.64
CA VAL A 39 3.33 -13.22 6.94
C VAL A 39 4.18 -14.03 7.90
N LEU A 40 5.04 -13.38 8.66
CA LEU A 40 5.73 -14.02 9.77
C LEU A 40 4.64 -14.27 10.81
N GLN A 41 3.87 -15.36 10.63
CA GLN A 41 2.89 -15.79 11.61
C GLN A 41 3.59 -15.93 12.96
N ASN A 42 2.88 -15.62 14.04
CA ASN A 42 3.29 -15.90 15.41
C ASN A 42 3.57 -17.41 15.54
N PHE A 43 4.79 -17.82 15.18
CA PHE A 43 5.26 -19.16 15.51
C PHE A 43 5.33 -19.25 17.04
N GLN A 44 4.62 -20.23 17.58
CA GLN A 44 4.79 -20.64 18.97
C GLN A 44 6.28 -20.82 19.26
N ILE A 45 6.74 -20.13 20.28
CA ILE A 45 8.14 -19.96 20.64
C ILE A 45 8.61 -21.26 21.27
N ASN A 46 9.22 -22.13 20.49
CA ASN A 46 10.14 -23.12 21.03
C ASN A 46 11.51 -22.46 21.18
N GLU A 47 12.19 -22.70 22.28
CA GLU A 47 13.36 -21.97 22.81
C GLU A 47 14.67 -22.01 21.99
N GLU A 48 14.65 -22.29 20.71
CA GLU A 48 15.84 -22.25 19.84
C GLU A 48 15.93 -20.91 19.08
N GLY A 49 16.28 -19.85 19.82
CA GLY A 49 16.27 -18.45 19.36
C GLY A 49 17.16 -18.09 18.17
N GLY A 50 18.14 -18.90 17.80
CA GLY A 50 19.12 -18.58 16.74
C GLY A 50 18.59 -18.75 15.30
N GLY A 51 17.73 -19.72 15.04
CA GLY A 51 17.21 -20.02 13.70
C GLY A 51 16.22 -18.97 13.18
N LEU A 52 15.36 -18.45 14.05
CA LEU A 52 14.35 -17.44 13.68
C LEU A 52 14.95 -16.07 13.35
N ILE A 53 15.97 -15.65 14.09
CA ILE A 53 16.65 -14.37 13.81
C ILE A 53 17.40 -14.44 12.49
N ARG A 54 18.07 -15.57 12.18
CA ARG A 54 18.68 -15.77 10.85
C ARG A 54 17.66 -15.66 9.74
N SER A 55 16.51 -16.31 9.87
CA SER A 55 15.39 -16.18 8.90
C SER A 55 14.90 -14.74 8.73
N TRP A 56 14.86 -13.96 9.80
CA TRP A 56 14.50 -12.53 9.72
C TRP A 56 15.55 -11.70 9.02
N VAL A 57 16.83 -11.88 9.35
CA VAL A 57 17.94 -11.18 8.70
C VAL A 57 18.01 -11.56 7.21
N ASP A 58 17.79 -12.83 6.86
CA ASP A 58 17.74 -13.27 5.47
C ASP A 58 16.54 -12.65 4.73
N SER A 59 15.42 -12.51 5.40
CA SER A 59 14.25 -11.78 4.88
C SER A 59 14.53 -10.28 4.70
N MET A 60 15.24 -9.65 5.65
CA MET A 60 15.69 -8.25 5.53
C MET A 60 16.64 -8.06 4.33
N ARG A 61 17.51 -9.05 4.04
CA ARG A 61 18.35 -9.08 2.83
C ARG A 61 17.51 -9.26 1.56
N ALA A 62 16.55 -10.16 1.58
CA ALA A 62 15.69 -10.47 0.44
C ALA A 62 14.78 -9.30 0.04
N CYS A 63 14.43 -8.40 0.97
CA CYS A 63 13.71 -7.15 0.69
C CYS A 63 14.58 -6.08 0.01
N SER A 64 15.90 -6.31 -0.16
CA SER A 64 16.75 -5.49 -1.02
C SER A 64 16.44 -5.78 -2.49
N PRO A 65 16.49 -4.78 -3.40
CA PRO A 65 16.26 -5.03 -4.81
C PRO A 65 17.31 -6.04 -5.32
N THR A 66 16.87 -7.28 -5.52
CA THR A 66 17.70 -8.32 -6.14
C THR A 66 17.84 -7.99 -7.62
N ARG A 67 19.08 -8.09 -8.14
CA ARG A 67 19.36 -8.01 -9.58
C ARG A 67 18.44 -8.99 -10.33
N PRO A 68 17.94 -8.61 -11.52
CA PRO A 68 17.12 -9.50 -12.33
C PRO A 68 17.85 -10.81 -12.63
N LYS A 69 17.16 -11.93 -12.47
CA LYS A 69 17.73 -13.28 -12.57
C LYS A 69 18.27 -13.65 -13.96
N SER A 70 17.79 -12.98 -15.03
CA SER A 70 18.36 -13.09 -16.40
C SER A 70 17.76 -12.03 -17.33
N PHE A 71 18.47 -11.68 -18.42
CA PHE A 71 18.01 -10.78 -19.48
C PHE A 71 16.73 -11.30 -20.17
N ASN A 72 16.63 -12.61 -20.36
CA ASN A 72 15.45 -13.24 -20.99
C ASN A 72 14.19 -13.14 -20.11
N SER A 73 14.31 -13.17 -18.79
CA SER A 73 13.17 -13.02 -17.88
C SER A 73 12.61 -11.60 -17.90
N GLN A 74 13.46 -10.57 -18.03
CA GLN A 74 13.02 -9.18 -18.13
C GLN A 74 12.26 -8.91 -19.45
N ALA A 75 12.74 -9.45 -20.58
CA ALA A 75 12.09 -9.26 -21.87
C ALA A 75 10.70 -9.95 -21.94
N CYS A 76 10.56 -11.12 -21.32
CA CYS A 76 9.28 -11.82 -21.20
C CYS A 76 8.31 -11.03 -20.32
N TRP A 77 8.79 -10.58 -19.17
CA TRP A 77 8.00 -9.79 -18.23
C TRP A 77 7.45 -8.49 -18.84
N ILE A 78 8.28 -7.77 -19.66
CA ILE A 78 7.84 -6.54 -20.37
C ILE A 78 6.70 -6.85 -21.38
N LYS A 79 6.63 -8.05 -21.93
CA LYS A 79 5.53 -8.44 -22.82
C LYS A 79 4.23 -8.70 -22.04
N GLU A 80 4.34 -9.24 -20.84
CA GLU A 80 3.18 -9.52 -19.98
C GLU A 80 2.70 -8.25 -19.25
N HIS A 81 3.63 -7.33 -18.95
CA HIS A 81 3.36 -6.06 -18.26
C HIS A 81 3.96 -4.89 -19.05
N PRO A 82 3.37 -4.54 -20.22
CA PRO A 82 3.92 -3.51 -21.09
C PRO A 82 3.87 -2.12 -20.45
N SER A 83 4.71 -1.21 -20.95
CA SER A 83 4.74 0.16 -20.44
C SER A 83 3.40 0.87 -20.66
N ALA A 84 2.80 1.39 -19.57
CA ALA A 84 1.57 2.17 -19.64
C ALA A 84 1.69 3.42 -20.52
N LEU A 85 2.89 4.00 -20.65
CA LEU A 85 3.15 5.12 -21.58
C LEU A 85 3.07 4.69 -23.06
N LYS A 86 3.51 3.46 -23.37
CA LYS A 86 3.43 2.92 -24.73
C LYS A 86 2.03 2.48 -25.08
N MET A 87 1.30 1.94 -24.11
CA MET A 87 -0.07 1.45 -24.26
C MET A 87 -1.13 2.51 -23.89
N PHE A 88 -0.74 3.77 -23.85
CA PHE A 88 -1.60 4.85 -23.37
C PHE A 88 -2.93 4.95 -24.13
N GLU A 89 -2.90 4.86 -25.46
CA GLU A 89 -4.11 4.93 -26.30
C GLU A 89 -5.03 3.72 -26.10
N GLU A 90 -4.46 2.54 -25.83
CA GLU A 90 -5.22 1.33 -25.50
C GLU A 90 -5.92 1.50 -24.13
N ILE A 91 -5.21 2.01 -23.13
CA ILE A 91 -5.77 2.32 -21.81
C ILE A 91 -6.93 3.32 -21.94
N LEU A 92 -6.77 4.35 -22.75
CA LEU A 92 -7.83 5.33 -23.02
C LEU A 92 -9.03 4.69 -23.72
N HIS A 93 -8.81 3.80 -24.68
CA HIS A 93 -9.87 3.08 -25.38
C HIS A 93 -10.67 2.18 -24.40
N GLU A 94 -9.99 1.47 -23.50
CA GLU A 94 -10.66 0.66 -22.45
C GLU A 94 -11.48 1.50 -21.48
N SER A 95 -11.07 2.75 -21.24
CA SER A 95 -11.77 3.71 -20.37
C SER A 95 -12.87 4.49 -21.08
N GLU A 96 -13.08 4.25 -22.39
CA GLU A 96 -14.05 5.05 -23.16
C GLU A 96 -15.49 4.89 -22.64
N GLY A 97 -16.18 6.02 -22.47
CA GLY A 97 -17.52 6.06 -21.88
C GLY A 97 -17.57 5.85 -20.37
N LYS A 98 -16.41 5.65 -19.71
CA LYS A 98 -16.36 5.41 -18.26
C LYS A 98 -15.75 6.60 -17.51
N GLN A 99 -16.11 6.73 -16.23
CA GLN A 99 -15.47 7.69 -15.32
C GLN A 99 -14.15 7.11 -14.81
N ILE A 100 -13.02 7.70 -15.24
CA ILE A 100 -11.72 7.36 -14.67
C ILE A 100 -11.66 7.85 -13.21
N VAL A 101 -11.15 6.98 -12.31
CA VAL A 101 -10.86 7.28 -10.90
C VAL A 101 -9.42 6.88 -10.60
N MET A 102 -8.64 7.79 -10.03
CA MET A 102 -7.21 7.59 -9.80
C MET A 102 -6.89 7.24 -8.36
N PHE A 103 -6.09 6.20 -8.16
CA PHE A 103 -5.53 5.79 -6.89
C PHE A 103 -4.02 5.76 -7.01
N LEU A 104 -3.32 6.55 -6.22
CA LEU A 104 -1.89 6.77 -6.34
C LEU A 104 -1.21 6.43 -5.01
N ASP A 105 -0.25 5.53 -5.04
CA ASP A 105 0.68 5.39 -3.94
C ASP A 105 1.67 6.57 -3.93
N TYR A 106 2.43 6.75 -2.85
CA TYR A 106 3.31 7.90 -2.68
C TYR A 106 4.80 7.54 -2.82
N ASP A 107 5.29 6.68 -1.92
CA ASP A 107 6.72 6.36 -1.84
C ASP A 107 7.14 5.40 -2.96
N GLY A 108 8.07 5.81 -3.83
CA GLY A 108 8.44 5.04 -5.01
C GLY A 108 7.53 5.25 -6.22
N THR A 109 6.39 5.91 -6.03
CA THR A 109 5.37 6.18 -7.06
C THR A 109 5.30 7.68 -7.41
N LEU A 110 4.95 8.54 -6.46
CA LEU A 110 4.90 10.00 -6.65
C LEU A 110 6.16 10.69 -6.17
N SER A 111 6.91 10.08 -5.29
CA SER A 111 8.20 10.55 -4.81
C SER A 111 9.25 9.45 -5.00
N PRO A 112 10.51 9.81 -5.29
CA PRO A 112 11.57 8.81 -5.37
C PRO A 112 11.83 8.19 -4.00
N ILE A 113 12.21 6.90 -3.99
CA ILE A 113 12.71 6.26 -2.78
C ILE A 113 14.09 6.84 -2.44
N VAL A 114 14.22 7.43 -1.28
CA VAL A 114 15.45 8.02 -0.75
C VAL A 114 15.91 7.30 0.52
N ASP A 115 17.16 7.49 0.91
CA ASP A 115 17.72 6.82 2.09
C ASP A 115 17.13 7.35 3.40
N ASP A 116 16.88 8.65 3.47
CA ASP A 116 16.24 9.29 4.61
C ASP A 116 14.75 9.54 4.31
N PRO A 117 13.82 8.89 5.02
CA PRO A 117 12.37 9.06 4.78
C PRO A 117 11.90 10.51 4.87
N ASP A 118 12.50 11.32 5.75
CA ASP A 118 12.16 12.75 5.89
C ASP A 118 12.52 13.57 4.66
N ARG A 119 13.30 13.00 3.73
CA ARG A 119 13.69 13.62 2.46
C ARG A 119 12.91 13.07 1.25
N ALA A 120 11.97 12.18 1.46
CA ALA A 120 11.08 11.65 0.44
C ALA A 120 10.02 12.71 0.06
N PHE A 121 10.41 13.70 -0.74
CA PHE A 121 9.49 14.76 -1.16
C PHE A 121 9.09 14.61 -2.62
N MET A 122 7.79 14.69 -2.84
CA MET A 122 7.24 14.91 -4.18
C MET A 122 7.77 16.23 -4.76
N SER A 123 8.25 16.19 -5.99
CA SER A 123 8.72 17.41 -6.69
C SER A 123 7.58 18.42 -6.85
N LYS A 124 7.94 19.72 -6.94
CA LYS A 124 6.93 20.77 -7.21
C LYS A 124 6.16 20.49 -8.50
N LYS A 125 6.83 19.95 -9.52
CA LYS A 125 6.21 19.60 -10.80
C LYS A 125 5.19 18.48 -10.62
N MET A 126 5.59 17.37 -9.98
CA MET A 126 4.69 16.25 -9.68
C MET A 126 3.48 16.70 -8.85
N ARG A 127 3.72 17.52 -7.80
CA ARG A 127 2.65 18.06 -6.96
C ARG A 127 1.61 18.88 -7.77
N ASN A 128 2.10 19.70 -8.72
CA ASN A 128 1.22 20.46 -9.61
C ASN A 128 0.46 19.56 -10.58
N THR A 129 1.09 18.51 -11.09
CA THR A 129 0.46 17.51 -11.97
C THR A 129 -0.65 16.76 -11.23
N VAL A 130 -0.40 16.30 -9.98
CA VAL A 130 -1.41 15.64 -9.15
C VAL A 130 -2.59 16.56 -8.83
N ARG A 131 -2.35 17.86 -8.59
CA ARG A 131 -3.44 18.84 -8.41
C ARG A 131 -4.31 18.98 -9.67
N LYS A 132 -3.68 19.14 -10.84
CA LYS A 132 -4.41 19.20 -12.12
C LYS A 132 -5.18 17.91 -12.40
N LEU A 133 -4.62 16.76 -12.01
CA LEU A 133 -5.29 15.48 -12.12
C LEU A 133 -6.57 15.44 -11.27
N ALA A 134 -6.49 15.92 -10.02
CA ALA A 134 -7.65 16.01 -9.12
C ALA A 134 -8.75 16.95 -9.62
N ASP A 135 -8.39 17.98 -10.39
CA ASP A 135 -9.37 18.84 -11.08
C ASP A 135 -10.12 18.11 -12.21
N CYS A 136 -9.48 17.09 -12.79
CA CYS A 136 -10.01 16.33 -13.92
C CYS A 136 -10.69 15.02 -13.53
N PHE A 137 -10.22 14.37 -12.45
CA PHE A 137 -10.65 13.03 -12.04
C PHE A 137 -10.76 12.93 -10.52
N PRO A 138 -11.72 12.14 -9.97
CA PRO A 138 -11.67 11.74 -8.57
C PRO A 138 -10.32 11.08 -8.30
N THR A 139 -9.54 11.60 -7.33
CA THR A 139 -8.18 11.16 -7.09
C THR A 139 -7.96 10.91 -5.60
N ALA A 140 -7.39 9.76 -5.26
CA ALA A 140 -7.00 9.37 -3.92
C ALA A 140 -5.48 9.10 -3.86
N ILE A 141 -4.82 9.53 -2.77
CA ILE A 141 -3.47 9.09 -2.41
C ILE A 141 -3.59 8.04 -1.33
N VAL A 142 -3.04 6.83 -1.63
CA VAL A 142 -3.14 5.64 -0.78
C VAL A 142 -1.82 5.44 -0.03
N SER A 143 -1.38 6.44 0.72
CA SER A 143 -0.18 6.42 1.56
C SER A 143 -0.10 7.69 2.42
N SER A 144 0.97 8.46 2.29
CA SER A 144 1.27 9.64 3.10
C SER A 144 0.36 10.84 2.80
N PHE A 145 0.12 11.67 3.81
CA PHE A 145 -0.66 12.89 3.67
C PHE A 145 0.18 14.02 3.05
N VAL A 146 -0.10 14.39 1.81
CA VAL A 146 0.65 15.42 1.06
C VAL A 146 0.08 16.84 1.14
N LYS A 147 -0.92 17.07 2.00
CA LYS A 147 -1.54 18.39 2.23
C LYS A 147 -2.11 19.04 0.93
N LEU A 148 -2.74 18.24 0.08
CA LEU A 148 -3.59 18.71 -1.01
C LEU A 148 -5.05 18.50 -0.58
N THR A 149 -5.77 19.59 -0.35
CA THR A 149 -7.11 19.57 0.27
C THR A 149 -8.20 19.04 -0.66
N GLU A 150 -7.87 18.92 -1.94
CA GLU A 150 -8.77 18.47 -3.01
C GLU A 150 -8.84 16.94 -3.15
N LEU A 151 -7.93 16.21 -2.45
CA LEU A 151 -7.75 14.76 -2.61
C LEU A 151 -8.44 13.95 -1.52
N TYR A 152 -8.73 12.71 -1.85
CA TYR A 152 -8.95 11.66 -0.87
C TYR A 152 -7.60 11.11 -0.38
N TYR A 153 -7.55 10.65 0.85
CA TYR A 153 -6.36 10.07 1.46
C TYR A 153 -6.68 8.74 2.10
N ALA A 154 -5.79 7.79 1.99
CA ALA A 154 -5.84 6.51 2.69
C ALA A 154 -4.46 6.21 3.29
N GLY A 155 -4.12 6.91 4.37
CA GLY A 155 -2.85 6.78 5.09
C GLY A 155 -2.74 5.47 5.89
N SER A 156 -1.56 5.22 6.48
CA SER A 156 -1.30 4.03 7.33
C SER A 156 -1.74 2.73 6.67
N HIS A 157 -1.28 2.45 5.45
CA HIS A 157 -1.68 1.27 4.65
C HIS A 157 -3.21 1.18 4.43
N GLY A 158 -3.86 2.32 4.26
CA GLY A 158 -5.31 2.39 4.05
C GLY A 158 -6.15 2.45 5.32
N MET A 159 -5.54 2.45 6.51
CA MET A 159 -6.26 2.48 7.79
C MET A 159 -6.68 3.89 8.27
N ASP A 160 -6.26 4.96 7.59
CA ASP A 160 -6.64 6.33 7.88
C ASP A 160 -7.22 7.00 6.64
N ILE A 161 -8.51 6.75 6.37
CA ILE A 161 -9.17 7.28 5.19
C ILE A 161 -9.84 8.60 5.51
N LYS A 162 -9.54 9.63 4.70
CA LYS A 162 -10.11 10.97 4.78
C LYS A 162 -10.55 11.44 3.41
N GLY A 163 -11.72 12.07 3.34
CA GLY A 163 -12.18 12.76 2.16
C GLY A 163 -11.58 14.16 2.01
N PRO A 164 -11.77 14.81 0.84
CA PRO A 164 -11.29 16.15 0.59
C PRO A 164 -11.91 17.16 1.55
N GLU A 165 -11.08 18.09 2.04
CA GLU A 165 -11.52 19.16 2.95
C GLU A 165 -12.28 20.27 2.20
N GLN A 166 -11.82 20.65 1.01
CA GLN A 166 -12.38 21.70 0.18
C GLN A 166 -12.32 21.37 -1.32
N GLY A 167 -13.29 21.92 -2.07
CA GLY A 167 -13.15 22.10 -3.52
C GLY A 167 -13.33 20.88 -4.43
N SER A 168 -13.54 19.69 -3.91
CA SER A 168 -13.75 18.52 -4.78
C SER A 168 -15.11 18.56 -5.48
N LYS A 169 -15.09 18.61 -6.82
CA LYS A 169 -16.27 18.51 -7.68
C LYS A 169 -17.00 17.17 -7.53
N TYR A 170 -16.30 16.16 -6.98
CA TYR A 170 -16.76 14.78 -6.85
C TYR A 170 -17.30 14.45 -5.45
N LYS A 171 -17.37 15.44 -4.55
CA LYS A 171 -17.89 15.25 -3.20
C LYS A 171 -19.41 15.06 -3.24
N LYS A 172 -19.90 13.88 -2.90
CA LYS A 172 -21.34 13.63 -2.71
C LYS A 172 -21.76 14.04 -1.29
N GLY A 173 -22.40 15.21 -1.17
CA GLY A 173 -22.96 15.69 0.11
C GLY A 173 -21.99 16.45 1.02
N ASN A 174 -22.52 16.98 2.15
CA ASN A 174 -21.77 17.80 3.12
C ASN A 174 -21.01 16.97 4.18
N GLN A 175 -20.99 15.64 4.08
CA GLN A 175 -20.34 14.80 5.09
C GLN A 175 -18.85 14.62 4.76
N SER A 176 -17.98 14.84 5.74
CA SER A 176 -16.57 14.48 5.65
C SER A 176 -16.45 12.96 5.71
N LEU A 177 -15.87 12.36 4.66
CA LEU A 177 -15.52 10.95 4.69
C LEU A 177 -14.40 10.74 5.70
N LEU A 178 -14.62 9.90 6.69
CA LEU A 178 -13.61 9.47 7.65
C LEU A 178 -13.84 7.99 7.97
N CYS A 179 -12.82 7.16 7.75
CA CYS A 179 -12.84 5.75 8.14
C CYS A 179 -11.50 5.38 8.76
N GLN A 180 -11.53 4.87 9.99
CA GLN A 180 -10.36 4.51 10.77
C GLN A 180 -10.58 3.16 11.47
N PRO A 181 -10.49 2.05 10.72
CA PRO A 181 -10.81 0.70 11.23
C PRO A 181 -9.91 0.23 12.37
N ALA A 182 -8.75 0.88 12.54
CA ALA A 182 -7.75 0.54 13.58
C ALA A 182 -7.77 1.50 14.78
N THR A 183 -8.81 2.31 14.99
CA THR A 183 -8.85 3.33 16.04
C THR A 183 -8.63 2.76 17.46
N GLU A 184 -9.13 1.57 17.74
CA GLU A 184 -8.92 0.89 19.02
C GLU A 184 -7.45 0.56 19.32
N PHE A 185 -6.60 0.50 18.30
CA PHE A 185 -5.17 0.20 18.45
C PHE A 185 -4.29 1.43 18.68
N LEU A 186 -4.82 2.65 18.57
CA LEU A 186 -4.02 3.87 18.74
C LEU A 186 -3.22 3.91 20.05
N PRO A 187 -3.79 3.59 21.23
CA PRO A 187 -3.02 3.60 22.47
C PRO A 187 -1.86 2.59 22.46
N VAL A 188 -2.11 1.39 21.91
CA VAL A 188 -1.12 0.32 21.82
C VAL A 188 -0.01 0.66 20.83
N ILE A 189 -0.35 1.22 19.68
CA ILE A 189 0.64 1.65 18.68
C ILE A 189 1.53 2.77 19.22
N ASN A 190 0.96 3.74 19.94
CA ASN A 190 1.76 4.80 20.58
C ASN A 190 2.71 4.23 21.64
N GLU A 191 2.24 3.32 22.49
CA GLU A 191 3.09 2.65 23.48
C GLU A 191 4.22 1.86 22.82
N VAL A 192 3.93 1.11 21.76
CA VAL A 192 4.93 0.35 21.00
C VAL A 192 5.93 1.28 20.33
N TYR A 193 5.48 2.39 19.74
CA TYR A 193 6.35 3.40 19.16
C TYR A 193 7.37 3.92 20.19
N GLU A 194 6.93 4.34 21.37
CA GLU A 194 7.82 4.84 22.43
C GLU A 194 8.85 3.76 22.84
N LYS A 195 8.41 2.51 23.02
CA LYS A 195 9.31 1.41 23.32
C LYS A 195 10.31 1.13 22.22
N LEU A 196 9.88 1.16 20.96
CA LEU A 196 10.77 0.97 19.82
C LEU A 196 11.82 2.08 19.74
N VAL A 197 11.44 3.34 19.96
CA VAL A 197 12.39 4.48 20.00
C VAL A 197 13.46 4.24 21.05
N GLU A 198 13.09 3.83 22.27
CA GLU A 198 14.05 3.61 23.35
C GLU A 198 14.95 2.38 23.08
N GLU A 199 14.37 1.26 22.70
CA GLU A 199 15.11 0.00 22.48
C GLU A 199 16.06 0.08 21.29
N THR A 200 15.67 0.77 20.19
CA THR A 200 16.51 0.86 18.98
C THR A 200 17.53 2.00 19.03
N LYS A 201 17.51 2.84 20.07
CA LYS A 201 18.41 3.97 20.26
C LYS A 201 19.90 3.60 20.22
N SER A 202 20.23 2.39 20.64
CA SER A 202 21.60 1.86 20.62
C SER A 202 22.08 1.42 19.21
N VAL A 203 21.20 1.38 18.20
CA VAL A 203 21.53 0.94 16.84
C VAL A 203 21.73 2.16 15.93
N PRO A 204 22.97 2.53 15.57
CA PRO A 204 23.23 3.67 14.70
C PRO A 204 22.54 3.51 13.34
N GLY A 205 21.85 4.57 12.90
CA GLY A 205 21.16 4.58 11.62
C GLY A 205 19.72 4.02 11.66
N ALA A 206 19.29 3.41 12.77
CA ALA A 206 17.89 3.05 12.97
C ALA A 206 17.05 4.31 13.23
N LYS A 207 15.87 4.37 12.61
CA LYS A 207 14.90 5.45 12.79
C LYS A 207 13.51 4.86 12.96
N VAL A 208 12.80 5.30 13.98
CA VAL A 208 11.42 4.88 14.24
C VAL A 208 10.46 6.00 13.86
N GLU A 209 9.41 5.66 13.13
CA GLU A 209 8.38 6.57 12.68
C GLU A 209 7.01 6.12 13.18
N ASN A 210 6.19 7.07 13.67
CA ASN A 210 4.80 6.81 14.04
C ASN A 210 3.88 7.21 12.89
N ASN A 211 3.27 6.24 12.25
CA ASN A 211 2.35 6.42 11.14
C ASN A 211 0.88 6.29 11.60
N LYS A 212 0.57 6.74 12.81
CA LYS A 212 -0.75 6.72 13.47
C LYS A 212 -1.24 5.32 13.81
N PHE A 213 -1.56 4.48 12.82
CA PHE A 213 -2.06 3.12 13.02
C PHE A 213 -0.99 2.04 12.83
N CYS A 214 0.24 2.44 12.53
CA CYS A 214 1.40 1.55 12.50
C CYS A 214 2.66 2.29 12.96
N ALA A 215 3.66 1.53 13.40
CA ALA A 215 4.99 2.05 13.69
C ALA A 215 5.99 1.43 12.72
N SER A 216 6.89 2.24 12.15
CA SER A 216 7.86 1.81 11.16
C SER A 216 9.28 1.97 11.72
N VAL A 217 10.09 0.91 11.64
CA VAL A 217 11.50 0.92 12.00
C VAL A 217 12.33 0.86 10.72
N HIS A 218 12.88 2.00 10.31
CA HIS A 218 13.72 2.13 9.14
C HIS A 218 15.14 1.66 9.44
N PHE A 219 15.68 0.79 8.60
CA PHE A 219 17.04 0.25 8.76
C PHE A 219 17.92 0.45 7.52
N ARG A 220 17.53 1.32 6.60
CA ARG A 220 18.29 1.60 5.39
C ARG A 220 19.68 2.15 5.65
N CYS A 221 19.81 2.98 6.68
CA CYS A 221 21.08 3.58 7.13
C CYS A 221 21.78 2.75 8.21
N VAL A 222 21.27 1.58 8.56
CA VAL A 222 21.90 0.66 9.54
C VAL A 222 22.88 -0.26 8.82
N GLU A 223 24.09 -0.41 9.36
CA GLU A 223 25.06 -1.37 8.86
C GLU A 223 24.53 -2.82 8.97
N GLU A 224 24.79 -3.64 7.95
CA GLU A 224 24.23 -5.00 7.87
C GLU A 224 24.60 -5.88 9.07
N ASN A 225 25.81 -5.70 9.65
CA ASN A 225 26.25 -6.40 10.84
C ASN A 225 25.41 -6.08 12.09
N LYS A 226 24.64 -4.98 12.09
CA LYS A 226 23.72 -4.57 13.16
C LYS A 226 22.26 -4.97 12.94
N TRP A 227 21.93 -5.54 11.80
CA TRP A 227 20.53 -5.94 11.51
C TRP A 227 20.03 -7.03 12.45
N SER A 228 20.93 -7.95 12.89
CA SER A 228 20.57 -8.98 13.88
C SER A 228 20.19 -8.35 15.23
N ASP A 229 20.97 -7.37 15.70
CA ASP A 229 20.71 -6.66 16.96
C ASP A 229 19.37 -5.93 16.88
N LEU A 230 19.15 -5.19 15.79
CA LEU A 230 17.89 -4.49 15.54
C LEU A 230 16.68 -5.45 15.49
N ALA A 231 16.81 -6.56 14.78
CA ALA A 231 15.76 -7.57 14.70
C ALA A 231 15.43 -8.18 16.07
N HIS A 232 16.43 -8.40 16.91
CA HIS A 232 16.26 -8.85 18.30
C HIS A 232 15.48 -7.84 19.14
N GLN A 233 15.85 -6.55 19.06
CA GLN A 233 15.21 -5.48 19.82
C GLN A 233 13.74 -5.33 19.43
N VAL A 234 13.46 -5.22 18.11
CA VAL A 234 12.07 -5.12 17.60
C VAL A 234 11.23 -6.33 18.02
N ARG A 235 11.80 -7.55 17.92
CA ARG A 235 11.11 -8.76 18.34
C ARG A 235 10.84 -8.78 19.85
N SER A 236 11.79 -8.33 20.67
CA SER A 236 11.61 -8.25 22.13
C SER A 236 10.42 -7.38 22.49
N VAL A 237 10.29 -6.23 21.85
CA VAL A 237 9.13 -5.35 22.03
C VAL A 237 7.84 -6.06 21.63
N LEU A 238 7.81 -6.67 20.42
CA LEU A 238 6.57 -7.27 19.90
C LEU A 238 6.05 -8.47 20.66
N LYS A 239 6.91 -9.21 21.39
CA LYS A 239 6.49 -10.36 22.20
C LYS A 239 5.37 -10.05 23.19
N THR A 240 5.29 -8.82 23.67
CA THR A 240 4.28 -8.38 24.66
C THR A 240 2.99 -7.89 24.01
N TYR A 241 2.92 -7.86 22.66
CA TYR A 241 1.78 -7.34 21.91
C TYR A 241 1.21 -8.35 20.91
N PRO A 242 0.48 -9.38 21.37
CA PRO A 242 0.01 -10.48 20.50
C PRO A 242 -1.00 -10.05 19.41
N LYS A 243 -1.61 -8.86 19.54
CA LYS A 243 -2.55 -8.28 18.57
C LYS A 243 -1.86 -7.47 17.46
N LEU A 244 -0.53 -7.36 17.52
CA LEU A 244 0.27 -6.70 16.50
C LEU A 244 1.07 -7.72 15.70
N MET A 245 1.32 -7.39 14.43
CA MET A 245 2.13 -8.18 13.52
C MET A 245 3.28 -7.34 12.97
N LEU A 246 4.36 -8.01 12.61
CA LEU A 246 5.48 -7.44 11.87
C LEU A 246 5.34 -7.77 10.39
N THR A 247 5.46 -6.75 9.55
CA THR A 247 5.62 -6.90 8.10
C THR A 247 6.93 -6.26 7.66
N GLN A 248 7.48 -6.71 6.55
CA GLN A 248 8.73 -6.20 6.01
C GLN A 248 8.50 -5.51 4.69
N GLY A 249 8.91 -4.23 4.62
CA GLY A 249 8.98 -3.46 3.42
C GLY A 249 10.42 -3.27 2.94
N ARG A 250 10.62 -2.36 2.01
CA ARG A 250 11.93 -2.05 1.43
C ARG A 250 12.82 -1.29 2.42
N LYS A 251 13.65 -2.03 3.19
CA LYS A 251 14.50 -1.51 4.27
C LYS A 251 13.73 -0.88 5.44
N VAL A 252 12.54 -1.39 5.70
CA VAL A 252 11.68 -0.99 6.81
C VAL A 252 11.02 -2.22 7.43
N LEU A 253 10.89 -2.22 8.75
CA LEU A 253 10.09 -3.16 9.52
C LEU A 253 8.84 -2.42 10.00
N GLU A 254 7.67 -2.91 9.64
CA GLU A 254 6.41 -2.27 9.98
C GLU A 254 5.63 -3.08 10.97
N ILE A 255 5.26 -2.44 12.06
CA ILE A 255 4.47 -2.99 13.14
C ILE A 255 3.06 -2.44 13.00
N ARG A 256 2.10 -3.33 12.76
CA ARG A 256 0.70 -2.96 12.50
C ARG A 256 -0.29 -3.89 13.20
N PRO A 257 -1.52 -3.45 13.43
CA PRO A 257 -2.58 -4.28 13.99
C PRO A 257 -2.87 -5.52 13.12
N ILE A 258 -3.22 -6.64 13.77
CA ILE A 258 -3.73 -7.83 13.10
C ILE A 258 -5.21 -7.61 12.81
N ILE A 259 -5.51 -6.91 11.74
CA ILE A 259 -6.88 -6.69 11.25
C ILE A 259 -6.99 -7.12 9.79
N LYS A 260 -8.19 -7.49 9.35
CA LYS A 260 -8.46 -7.83 7.94
C LYS A 260 -8.64 -6.54 7.12
N TRP A 261 -7.59 -5.74 7.06
CA TRP A 261 -7.56 -4.48 6.33
C TRP A 261 -6.21 -4.29 5.62
N ASP A 262 -6.28 -3.94 4.34
CA ASP A 262 -5.14 -3.74 3.45
C ASP A 262 -5.45 -2.64 2.42
N LYS A 263 -4.52 -2.33 1.51
CA LYS A 263 -4.74 -1.32 0.46
C LYS A 263 -5.86 -1.72 -0.52
N GLY A 264 -6.11 -3.01 -0.72
CA GLY A 264 -7.24 -3.49 -1.51
C GLY A 264 -8.58 -3.17 -0.85
N LYS A 265 -8.70 -3.39 0.46
CA LYS A 265 -9.90 -3.02 1.24
C LYS A 265 -10.12 -1.51 1.29
N ALA A 266 -9.05 -0.73 1.38
CA ALA A 266 -9.13 0.72 1.31
C ALA A 266 -9.63 1.20 -0.06
N LEU A 267 -9.18 0.56 -1.15
CA LEU A 267 -9.66 0.81 -2.50
C LEU A 267 -11.15 0.50 -2.64
N GLU A 268 -11.60 -0.68 -2.19
CA GLU A 268 -13.02 -1.08 -2.21
C GLU A 268 -13.88 -0.08 -1.43
N PHE A 269 -13.46 0.29 -0.23
CA PHE A 269 -14.16 1.27 0.61
C PHE A 269 -14.25 2.65 -0.05
N LEU A 270 -13.18 3.12 -0.70
CA LEU A 270 -13.19 4.40 -1.41
C LEU A 270 -14.11 4.36 -2.62
N LEU A 271 -14.10 3.28 -3.40
CA LEU A 271 -15.02 3.12 -4.53
C LEU A 271 -16.48 3.09 -4.07
N GLU A 272 -16.78 2.36 -3.00
CA GLU A 272 -18.12 2.31 -2.40
C GLU A 272 -18.57 3.71 -1.90
N SER A 273 -17.68 4.40 -1.17
CA SER A 273 -17.95 5.73 -0.61
C SER A 273 -18.18 6.79 -1.68
N LEU A 274 -17.55 6.63 -2.85
CA LEU A 274 -17.77 7.48 -4.03
C LEU A 274 -19.04 7.09 -4.80
N GLY A 275 -19.68 5.97 -4.44
CA GLY A 275 -20.85 5.41 -5.13
C GLY A 275 -20.47 4.76 -6.46
N TYR A 276 -19.27 4.19 -6.54
CA TYR A 276 -18.70 3.55 -7.72
C TYR A 276 -18.58 2.03 -7.55
N ASP A 277 -19.05 1.48 -6.43
CA ASP A 277 -19.05 0.03 -6.23
C ASP A 277 -19.97 -0.66 -7.25
N ASN A 278 -19.45 -1.72 -7.86
CA ASN A 278 -20.11 -2.52 -8.90
C ASN A 278 -20.64 -1.70 -10.11
N CYS A 279 -20.09 -0.50 -10.35
CA CYS A 279 -20.44 0.34 -11.49
C CYS A 279 -19.62 -0.06 -12.73
N THR A 280 -20.27 -0.40 -13.83
CA THR A 280 -19.62 -0.72 -15.12
C THR A 280 -19.12 0.50 -15.88
N ASP A 281 -19.61 1.67 -15.51
CA ASP A 281 -19.29 2.99 -16.09
C ASP A 281 -18.15 3.72 -15.33
N VAL A 282 -17.41 3.00 -14.48
CA VAL A 282 -16.24 3.49 -13.76
C VAL A 282 -15.00 2.69 -14.12
N PHE A 283 -13.88 3.39 -14.30
CA PHE A 283 -12.60 2.82 -14.65
C PHE A 283 -11.51 3.25 -13.65
N PRO A 284 -11.34 2.52 -12.54
CA PRO A 284 -10.28 2.78 -11.59
C PRO A 284 -8.91 2.49 -12.17
N ILE A 285 -7.94 3.38 -11.94
CA ILE A 285 -6.52 3.18 -12.24
C ILE A 285 -5.75 3.29 -10.94
N TYR A 286 -5.07 2.23 -10.54
CA TYR A 286 -4.21 2.22 -9.36
C TYR A 286 -2.75 2.19 -9.79
N ILE A 287 -1.92 3.10 -9.28
CA ILE A 287 -0.47 3.15 -9.55
C ILE A 287 0.27 3.00 -8.22
N GLY A 288 1.18 2.02 -8.13
CA GLY A 288 1.96 1.73 -6.93
C GLY A 288 3.25 0.96 -7.23
N ASP A 289 4.19 0.89 -6.26
CA ASP A 289 5.51 0.30 -6.48
C ASP A 289 5.81 -0.90 -5.59
N ASP A 290 5.09 -1.06 -4.49
CA ASP A 290 5.44 -2.01 -3.46
C ASP A 290 4.51 -3.24 -3.39
N ARG A 291 4.76 -4.08 -2.40
CA ARG A 291 4.01 -5.30 -2.20
C ARG A 291 2.60 -5.07 -1.68
N THR A 292 2.37 -3.99 -0.94
CA THR A 292 1.05 -3.69 -0.38
C THR A 292 0.09 -3.18 -1.44
N ASP A 293 0.62 -2.68 -2.57
CA ASP A 293 -0.18 -2.28 -3.74
C ASP A 293 -0.72 -3.49 -4.52
N GLU A 294 -0.07 -4.66 -4.38
CA GLU A 294 -0.52 -5.90 -5.01
C GLU A 294 -1.93 -6.31 -4.56
N ASP A 295 -2.31 -5.97 -3.32
CA ASP A 295 -3.67 -6.22 -2.81
C ASP A 295 -4.70 -5.42 -3.62
N ALA A 296 -4.39 -4.16 -3.96
CA ALA A 296 -5.24 -3.31 -4.80
C ALA A 296 -5.24 -3.78 -6.27
N PHE A 297 -4.07 -4.10 -6.84
CA PHE A 297 -3.97 -4.65 -8.20
C PHE A 297 -4.80 -5.92 -8.35
N LYS A 298 -4.73 -6.81 -7.37
CA LYS A 298 -5.50 -8.05 -7.35
C LYS A 298 -7.00 -7.79 -7.35
N ILE A 299 -7.49 -6.87 -6.52
CA ILE A 299 -8.91 -6.49 -6.48
C ILE A 299 -9.39 -6.01 -7.85
N LEU A 300 -8.65 -5.11 -8.50
CA LEU A 300 -9.01 -4.59 -9.83
C LEU A 300 -9.04 -5.70 -10.88
N ARG A 301 -8.04 -6.58 -10.88
CA ARG A 301 -7.97 -7.72 -11.78
C ARG A 301 -9.11 -8.71 -11.56
N ASP A 302 -9.36 -9.09 -10.30
CA ASP A 302 -10.37 -10.10 -9.96
C ASP A 302 -11.79 -9.57 -10.25
N LYS A 303 -12.05 -8.27 -10.04
CA LYS A 303 -13.31 -7.61 -10.41
C LYS A 303 -13.41 -7.30 -11.92
N ARG A 304 -12.32 -7.42 -12.67
CA ARG A 304 -12.23 -6.98 -14.08
C ARG A 304 -12.70 -5.52 -14.25
N GLN A 305 -12.40 -4.69 -13.30
CA GLN A 305 -12.80 -3.29 -13.24
C GLN A 305 -11.56 -2.41 -13.12
N GLY A 306 -11.22 -1.70 -14.20
CA GLY A 306 -10.02 -0.86 -14.23
C GLY A 306 -8.72 -1.65 -14.32
N LEU A 307 -7.60 -1.02 -13.94
CA LEU A 307 -6.27 -1.60 -14.08
C LEU A 307 -5.28 -1.15 -13.01
N GLY A 308 -4.29 -2.01 -12.75
CA GLY A 308 -3.11 -1.72 -11.95
C GLY A 308 -1.91 -1.38 -12.82
N ILE A 309 -1.12 -0.41 -12.40
CA ILE A 309 0.16 -0.02 -13.00
C ILE A 309 1.26 -0.15 -11.95
N LEU A 310 2.19 -1.07 -12.15
CA LEU A 310 3.32 -1.26 -11.27
C LEU A 310 4.45 -0.30 -11.62
N VAL A 311 5.01 0.40 -10.63
CA VAL A 311 6.22 1.21 -10.78
C VAL A 311 7.44 0.38 -10.40
N SER A 312 8.21 -0.07 -11.38
CA SER A 312 9.42 -0.87 -11.14
C SER A 312 10.37 -0.88 -12.33
N LYS A 313 11.66 -0.65 -12.07
CA LYS A 313 12.74 -0.81 -13.08
C LYS A 313 13.03 -2.28 -13.41
N TYR A 314 12.62 -3.20 -12.52
CA TYR A 314 12.97 -4.61 -12.60
C TYR A 314 11.74 -5.48 -12.64
N ALA A 315 11.83 -6.57 -13.39
CA ALA A 315 10.81 -7.62 -13.40
C ALA A 315 10.61 -8.18 -11.98
N LYS A 316 9.37 -8.22 -11.54
CA LYS A 316 8.92 -8.89 -10.31
C LYS A 316 7.53 -9.47 -10.55
N GLU A 317 7.15 -10.44 -9.74
CA GLU A 317 5.80 -11.00 -9.76
C GLU A 317 4.79 -9.90 -9.38
N THR A 318 3.71 -9.75 -10.18
CA THR A 318 2.73 -8.70 -9.99
C THR A 318 1.35 -9.07 -10.56
N ASN A 319 0.31 -8.50 -9.94
CA ASN A 319 -1.07 -8.52 -10.43
C ASN A 319 -1.40 -7.30 -11.32
N ALA A 320 -0.49 -6.36 -11.48
CA ALA A 320 -0.69 -5.20 -12.34
C ALA A 320 -0.76 -5.59 -13.82
N SER A 321 -1.54 -4.86 -14.60
CA SER A 321 -1.67 -5.07 -16.06
C SER A 321 -0.55 -4.39 -16.83
N TYR A 322 -0.07 -3.26 -16.34
CA TYR A 322 0.93 -2.41 -17.00
C TYR A 322 2.06 -2.05 -16.05
N SER A 323 3.14 -1.48 -16.61
CA SER A 323 4.28 -1.02 -15.82
C SER A 323 4.73 0.38 -16.20
N LEU A 324 5.36 1.06 -15.24
CA LEU A 324 6.18 2.27 -15.39
C LEU A 324 7.48 2.03 -14.63
N GLN A 325 8.57 2.72 -14.99
CA GLN A 325 9.88 2.40 -14.42
C GLN A 325 10.17 3.19 -13.14
N GLU A 326 9.76 4.46 -13.09
CA GLU A 326 10.12 5.38 -12.03
C GLU A 326 9.13 6.55 -11.92
N PRO A 327 9.17 7.37 -10.85
CA PRO A 327 8.25 8.48 -10.65
C PRO A 327 8.17 9.49 -11.80
N ASP A 328 9.24 9.68 -12.54
CA ASP A 328 9.21 10.58 -13.72
C ASP A 328 8.29 10.02 -14.83
N GLU A 329 8.30 8.70 -15.06
CA GLU A 329 7.36 8.09 -16.01
C GLU A 329 5.92 8.15 -15.50
N VAL A 330 5.71 8.02 -14.19
CA VAL A 330 4.39 8.26 -13.57
C VAL A 330 3.92 9.68 -13.86
N MET A 331 4.78 10.67 -13.62
CA MET A 331 4.45 12.06 -13.90
C MET A 331 4.05 12.28 -15.36
N PHE A 332 4.81 11.73 -16.32
CA PHE A 332 4.49 11.84 -17.75
C PHE A 332 3.15 11.18 -18.08
N PHE A 333 2.85 10.03 -17.50
CA PHE A 333 1.56 9.35 -17.68
C PHE A 333 0.40 10.22 -17.19
N LEU A 334 0.53 10.81 -15.98
CA LEU A 334 -0.47 11.69 -15.40
C LEU A 334 -0.64 12.98 -16.20
N GLU A 335 0.45 13.59 -16.69
CA GLU A 335 0.40 14.80 -17.55
C GLU A 335 -0.38 14.49 -18.83
N ARG A 336 -0.07 13.38 -19.53
CA ARG A 336 -0.82 12.97 -20.73
C ARG A 336 -2.30 12.74 -20.46
N LEU A 337 -2.64 12.15 -19.30
CA LEU A 337 -4.03 11.89 -18.90
C LEU A 337 -4.79 13.21 -18.67
N VAL A 338 -4.16 14.19 -18.03
CA VAL A 338 -4.73 15.54 -17.82
C VAL A 338 -4.93 16.25 -19.16
N GLU A 339 -3.92 16.25 -20.03
CA GLU A 339 -4.01 16.86 -21.37
C GLU A 339 -5.14 16.24 -22.19
N TRP A 340 -5.22 14.92 -22.23
CA TRP A 340 -6.30 14.21 -22.93
C TRP A 340 -7.70 14.63 -22.42
N LYS A 341 -7.88 14.75 -21.09
CA LYS A 341 -9.16 15.14 -20.52
C LYS A 341 -9.51 16.59 -20.84
N GLN A 342 -8.53 17.49 -20.80
CA GLN A 342 -8.73 18.91 -21.10
C GLN A 342 -9.13 19.14 -22.55
N LEU A 343 -8.51 18.42 -23.51
CA LEU A 343 -8.87 18.49 -24.92
C LEU A 343 -10.33 18.06 -25.19
N ARG A 344 -10.85 17.07 -24.45
CA ARG A 344 -12.23 16.60 -24.59
C ARG A 344 -13.27 17.50 -23.86
N CYS A 345 -12.85 18.25 -22.85
CA CYS A 345 -13.75 19.18 -22.14
C CYS A 345 -13.80 20.57 -22.78
N GLY A 346 -12.85 20.90 -23.67
CA GLY A 346 -12.79 22.18 -24.39
C GLY A 346 -13.45 22.14 -25.78
N SER A 347 -13.95 20.97 -26.18
CA SER A 347 -14.74 20.76 -27.41
C SER A 347 -16.22 20.68 -27.09
#